data_bce072731e99f81d658f16bef7d1fcce
#
_entry.id   bce072731e99f81d658f16bef7d1fcce
#
_cell.length_a   1.000
_cell.length_b   1.000
_cell.length_c   1.000
_cell.angle_alpha   90.00
_cell.angle_beta   90.00
_cell.angle_gamma   90.00
#
_symmetry.space_group_name_H-M   'P 1'
#
loop_
_entity.id
_entity.type
_entity.pdbx_description
1 polymer ?
#
loop_
_entity_poly.entity_id
_entity_poly.type
_entity_poly.pdbx_seq_one_letter_code
_entity_poly.pdbx_strand_id
1 'polypeptide(L)'
;MLQAVLEQMETRFGTIEANILTTYPEADTRERLRAAGNIIPAKPWQLVFPMLPLALLMACLRAVRLPWQWLALNPALRALTKADVVLDLAGISFVDGRGFPILVYNTLMTGIPVLVGAKVIKCSQALGPFNKPLTRLAARLVLPRLAAVCARGHQTYEHLRHIPGVKAVEAADLAFLMQVPEDAKREALELTRAIGADYVALAPSAVVRNYCQRIGLDYPRLVVETVDKLTAAGLKVVLFPHSYKENEPESRMNDGPLCREIHSQLAQPDSCLLLDRSLPPSVLRAIIQRSQVLVTSRFHAMISALSTEVPVIVMGWSHKYAEVMSEFGLEEFVYQYSALDSEHLSQSIFRILADRDVVAAKIRTQLPNTKRSAMRNVDVVERVVSGA
;
A
#
# COMPACT_ATOMS: atom_id res chain seq x y z
N MET A 1 -0.08 5.77 1.77
CA MET A 1 0.72 6.25 0.62
C MET A 1 0.20 7.58 0.07
N LEU A 2 -1.06 7.71 -0.38
CA LEU A 2 -1.59 8.97 -0.94
C LEU A 2 -1.40 10.15 0.01
N GLN A 3 -1.79 10.02 1.28
CA GLN A 3 -1.58 11.07 2.29
C GLN A 3 -0.10 11.48 2.38
N ALA A 4 0.83 10.52 2.46
CA ALA A 4 2.26 10.81 2.49
C ALA A 4 2.73 11.58 1.25
N VAL A 5 2.20 11.23 0.06
CA VAL A 5 2.54 11.95 -1.19
C VAL A 5 2.06 13.39 -1.13
N LEU A 6 0.81 13.62 -0.75
CA LEU A 6 0.24 14.97 -0.67
C LEU A 6 1.02 15.85 0.31
N GLU A 7 1.30 15.35 1.53
CA GLU A 7 2.12 16.03 2.53
C GLU A 7 3.52 16.40 1.99
N GLN A 8 4.18 15.46 1.29
CA GLN A 8 5.50 15.72 0.73
C GLN A 8 5.47 16.69 -0.46
N MET A 9 4.43 16.61 -1.32
CA MET A 9 4.28 17.56 -2.43
C MET A 9 3.98 18.99 -1.92
N GLU A 10 3.10 19.13 -0.94
CA GLU A 10 2.83 20.43 -0.30
C GLU A 10 4.07 21.00 0.38
N THR A 11 4.85 20.17 1.06
CA THR A 11 6.11 20.59 1.70
C THR A 11 7.14 21.07 0.67
N ARG A 12 7.21 20.41 -0.49
CA ARG A 12 8.24 20.69 -1.52
C ARG A 12 7.86 21.82 -2.46
N PHE A 13 6.58 21.92 -2.83
CA PHE A 13 6.11 22.84 -3.88
C PHE A 13 5.17 23.94 -3.34
N GLY A 14 4.82 23.92 -2.05
CA GLY A 14 3.82 24.83 -1.49
C GLY A 14 2.40 24.40 -1.86
N THR A 15 1.55 25.36 -2.23
CA THR A 15 0.17 25.06 -2.61
C THR A 15 0.12 24.23 -3.88
N ILE A 16 -0.55 23.07 -3.81
CA ILE A 16 -0.75 22.17 -4.95
C ILE A 16 -2.24 22.03 -5.26
N GLU A 17 -2.58 21.83 -6.52
CA GLU A 17 -3.90 21.37 -6.95
C GLU A 17 -3.82 19.89 -7.27
N ALA A 18 -4.43 19.05 -6.43
CA ALA A 18 -4.44 17.60 -6.61
C ALA A 18 -5.75 17.13 -7.25
N ASN A 19 -5.65 16.33 -8.31
CA ASN A 19 -6.76 15.62 -8.94
C ASN A 19 -6.54 14.11 -8.77
N ILE A 20 -7.42 13.45 -8.01
CA ILE A 20 -7.30 12.02 -7.64
C ILE A 20 -8.16 11.18 -8.56
N LEU A 21 -7.54 10.47 -9.50
CA LEU A 21 -8.22 9.52 -10.37
C LEU A 21 -8.32 8.17 -9.65
N THR A 22 -9.53 7.71 -9.40
CA THR A 22 -9.78 6.48 -8.65
C THR A 22 -10.87 5.61 -9.24
N THR A 23 -10.73 4.28 -9.05
CA THR A 23 -11.77 3.30 -9.37
C THR A 23 -12.88 3.22 -8.31
N TYR A 24 -12.63 3.75 -7.12
CA TYR A 24 -13.52 3.70 -5.96
C TYR A 24 -13.93 5.09 -5.45
N PRO A 25 -14.53 5.95 -6.30
CA PRO A 25 -14.77 7.36 -5.96
C PRO A 25 -15.66 7.54 -4.73
N GLU A 26 -16.58 6.62 -4.47
CA GLU A 26 -17.50 6.69 -3.32
C GLU A 26 -16.79 6.40 -1.99
N ALA A 27 -15.89 5.42 -1.96
CA ALA A 27 -15.09 5.10 -0.79
C ALA A 27 -14.10 6.22 -0.49
N ASP A 28 -13.37 6.69 -1.51
CA ASP A 28 -12.37 7.75 -1.37
C ASP A 28 -13.00 9.10 -0.98
N THR A 29 -14.25 9.34 -1.38
CA THR A 29 -15.00 10.55 -1.03
C THR A 29 -15.38 10.58 0.46
N ARG A 30 -15.66 9.43 1.08
CA ARG A 30 -16.00 9.31 2.50
C ARG A 30 -14.81 9.48 3.42
N GLU A 31 -13.63 9.03 2.99
CA GLU A 31 -12.39 9.03 3.77
C GLU A 31 -11.66 10.38 3.73
N ARG A 32 -12.28 11.50 4.10
CA ARG A 32 -11.61 12.82 4.30
C ARG A 32 -10.59 13.26 3.19
N LEU A 33 -10.47 12.52 2.10
CA LEU A 33 -9.66 12.90 0.93
C LEU A 33 -10.22 14.14 0.21
N ARG A 34 -11.45 14.56 0.55
CA ARG A 34 -12.07 15.80 0.04
C ARG A 34 -11.26 17.04 0.34
N ALA A 35 -10.53 17.06 1.45
CA ALA A 35 -9.69 18.21 1.80
C ALA A 35 -8.38 18.24 0.98
N ALA A 36 -8.04 17.10 0.31
CA ALA A 36 -6.76 16.92 -0.36
C ALA A 36 -6.83 17.09 -1.89
N GLY A 37 -8.03 17.17 -2.49
CA GLY A 37 -8.15 17.35 -3.95
C GLY A 37 -9.48 16.92 -4.55
N ASN A 38 -9.61 17.11 -5.86
CA ASN A 38 -10.79 16.72 -6.63
C ASN A 38 -10.77 15.22 -6.92
N ILE A 39 -11.81 14.50 -6.51
CA ILE A 39 -11.96 13.07 -6.81
C ILE A 39 -12.62 12.90 -8.17
N ILE A 40 -11.93 12.23 -9.09
CA ILE A 40 -12.39 11.98 -10.44
C ILE A 40 -12.55 10.48 -10.65
N PRO A 41 -13.75 10.00 -11.01
CA PRO A 41 -13.97 8.59 -11.31
C PRO A 41 -13.15 8.11 -12.51
N ALA A 42 -12.46 6.97 -12.36
CA ALA A 42 -11.72 6.28 -13.42
C ALA A 42 -12.05 4.79 -13.40
N LYS A 43 -13.36 4.46 -13.50
CA LYS A 43 -13.83 3.06 -13.51
C LYS A 43 -13.29 2.33 -14.75
N PRO A 44 -13.06 1.00 -14.70
CA PRO A 44 -12.46 0.25 -15.82
C PRO A 44 -13.15 0.44 -17.17
N TRP A 45 -14.49 0.52 -17.19
CA TRP A 45 -15.23 0.76 -18.43
C TRP A 45 -15.01 2.16 -19.00
N GLN A 46 -14.79 3.19 -18.14
CA GLN A 46 -14.48 4.56 -18.56
C GLN A 46 -13.09 4.68 -19.19
N LEU A 47 -12.15 3.85 -18.77
CA LEU A 47 -10.82 3.77 -19.39
C LEU A 47 -10.90 3.24 -20.80
N VAL A 48 -11.75 2.21 -21.04
CA VAL A 48 -11.96 1.62 -22.35
C VAL A 48 -12.82 2.53 -23.22
N PHE A 49 -13.92 3.04 -22.66
CA PHE A 49 -14.88 3.94 -23.29
C PHE A 49 -15.28 5.04 -22.28
N PRO A 50 -15.07 6.34 -22.52
CA PRO A 50 -14.58 7.00 -23.73
C PRO A 50 -13.07 7.37 -23.72
N MET A 51 -12.32 7.09 -22.62
CA MET A 51 -10.98 7.71 -22.45
C MET A 51 -9.96 7.23 -23.48
N LEU A 52 -9.89 5.90 -23.73
CA LEU A 52 -8.88 5.38 -24.67
C LEU A 52 -9.08 5.89 -26.12
N PRO A 53 -10.28 5.82 -26.74
CA PRO A 53 -10.47 6.35 -28.09
C PRO A 53 -10.14 7.83 -28.22
N LEU A 54 -10.58 8.64 -27.26
CA LEU A 54 -10.26 10.07 -27.25
C LEU A 54 -8.74 10.32 -27.08
N ALA A 55 -8.09 9.60 -26.17
CA ALA A 55 -6.65 9.71 -25.95
C ALA A 55 -5.83 9.32 -27.20
N LEU A 56 -6.27 8.27 -27.92
CA LEU A 56 -5.64 7.88 -29.20
C LEU A 56 -5.82 8.97 -30.25
N LEU A 57 -7.03 9.52 -30.40
CA LEU A 57 -7.29 10.61 -31.34
C LEU A 57 -6.46 11.85 -30.99
N MET A 58 -6.40 12.20 -29.70
CA MET A 58 -5.56 13.30 -29.21
C MET A 58 -4.07 13.07 -29.55
N ALA A 59 -3.57 11.83 -29.35
CA ALA A 59 -2.20 11.48 -29.70
C ALA A 59 -1.93 11.60 -31.21
N CYS A 60 -2.87 11.13 -32.07
CA CYS A 60 -2.76 11.26 -33.51
C CYS A 60 -2.75 12.74 -33.96
N LEU A 61 -3.68 13.56 -33.46
CA LEU A 61 -3.75 14.98 -33.80
C LEU A 61 -2.47 15.71 -33.35
N ARG A 62 -1.95 15.40 -32.16
CA ARG A 62 -0.69 15.94 -31.66
C ARG A 62 0.48 15.55 -32.54
N ALA A 63 0.54 14.34 -33.03
CA ALA A 63 1.63 13.86 -33.90
C ALA A 63 1.65 14.64 -35.25
N VAL A 64 0.48 15.04 -35.77
CA VAL A 64 0.38 15.84 -36.99
C VAL A 64 0.25 17.34 -36.69
N ARG A 65 0.51 17.77 -35.46
CA ARG A 65 0.50 19.19 -35.02
C ARG A 65 -0.84 19.90 -35.17
N LEU A 66 -1.95 19.19 -35.17
CA LEU A 66 -3.28 19.76 -35.20
C LEU A 66 -3.79 20.06 -33.77
N PRO A 67 -4.72 21.02 -33.62
CA PRO A 67 -5.36 21.28 -32.32
C PRO A 67 -6.09 20.05 -31.80
N TRP A 68 -5.83 19.67 -30.55
CA TRP A 68 -6.35 18.45 -29.92
C TRP A 68 -6.99 18.69 -28.54
N GLN A 69 -6.70 19.83 -27.88
CA GLN A 69 -7.10 20.12 -26.52
C GLN A 69 -8.64 20.12 -26.33
N TRP A 70 -9.39 20.47 -27.39
CA TRP A 70 -10.85 20.47 -27.39
C TRP A 70 -11.47 19.08 -27.21
N LEU A 71 -10.71 17.99 -27.45
CA LEU A 71 -11.14 16.61 -27.20
C LEU A 71 -11.11 16.23 -25.73
N ALA A 72 -10.55 17.05 -24.85
CA ALA A 72 -10.55 16.84 -23.41
C ALA A 72 -11.95 17.10 -22.78
N LEU A 73 -12.98 16.45 -23.33
CA LEU A 73 -14.38 16.60 -22.92
C LEU A 73 -14.63 15.89 -21.58
N ASN A 74 -13.94 14.78 -21.33
CA ASN A 74 -14.06 14.01 -20.11
C ASN A 74 -13.25 14.70 -18.99
N PRO A 75 -13.80 14.83 -17.74
CA PRO A 75 -13.10 15.45 -16.63
C PRO A 75 -11.71 14.83 -16.34
N ALA A 76 -11.58 13.49 -16.45
CA ALA A 76 -10.31 12.81 -16.25
C ALA A 76 -9.27 13.19 -17.32
N LEU A 77 -9.64 13.21 -18.61
CA LEU A 77 -8.75 13.64 -19.69
C LEU A 77 -8.36 15.12 -19.53
N ARG A 78 -9.30 15.95 -19.09
CA ARG A 78 -9.02 17.38 -18.83
C ARG A 78 -8.02 17.55 -17.68
N ALA A 79 -8.17 16.81 -16.60
CA ALA A 79 -7.22 16.82 -15.50
C ALA A 79 -5.83 16.33 -15.95
N LEU A 80 -5.77 15.22 -16.71
CA LEU A 80 -4.52 14.67 -17.22
C LEU A 80 -3.78 15.60 -18.17
N THR A 81 -4.50 16.36 -19.02
CA THR A 81 -3.87 17.29 -19.99
C THR A 81 -3.38 18.58 -19.35
N LYS A 82 -3.89 18.96 -18.19
CA LYS A 82 -3.50 20.15 -17.44
C LYS A 82 -2.46 19.89 -16.36
N ALA A 83 -2.28 18.62 -15.98
CA ALA A 83 -1.37 18.25 -14.90
C ALA A 83 0.11 18.50 -15.30
N ASP A 84 0.87 19.13 -14.42
CA ASP A 84 2.33 19.24 -14.54
C ASP A 84 3.01 17.88 -14.48
N VAL A 85 2.46 16.98 -13.64
CA VAL A 85 2.92 15.60 -13.47
C VAL A 85 1.76 14.69 -13.03
N VAL A 86 1.79 13.45 -13.46
CA VAL A 86 0.86 12.39 -13.04
C VAL A 86 1.64 11.37 -12.21
N LEU A 87 1.24 11.20 -10.95
CA LEU A 87 1.84 10.25 -10.03
C LEU A 87 0.98 8.98 -9.96
N ASP A 88 1.49 7.88 -10.49
CA ASP A 88 0.84 6.57 -10.39
C ASP A 88 1.25 5.89 -9.07
N LEU A 89 0.31 5.82 -8.14
CA LEU A 89 0.49 5.30 -6.78
C LEU A 89 -0.02 3.85 -6.61
N ALA A 90 -0.29 3.13 -7.69
CA ALA A 90 -0.66 1.72 -7.60
C ALA A 90 0.49 0.93 -6.95
N GLY A 91 0.25 0.31 -5.80
CA GLY A 91 1.32 -0.39 -5.06
C GLY A 91 1.96 -1.56 -5.83
N ILE A 92 1.26 -2.14 -6.81
CA ILE A 92 1.70 -3.25 -7.67
C ILE A 92 1.07 -3.11 -9.04
N SER A 93 1.88 -3.12 -10.10
CA SER A 93 1.40 -3.12 -11.49
C SER A 93 2.32 -3.96 -12.39
N PHE A 94 1.85 -4.38 -13.55
CA PHE A 94 2.61 -5.17 -14.52
C PHE A 94 3.29 -6.41 -13.92
N VAL A 95 2.60 -7.11 -13.01
CA VAL A 95 3.11 -8.33 -12.35
C VAL A 95 2.46 -9.55 -12.97
N ASP A 96 3.25 -10.60 -13.16
CA ASP A 96 2.77 -11.88 -13.66
C ASP A 96 1.78 -12.54 -12.66
N GLY A 97 0.81 -13.30 -13.19
CA GLY A 97 -0.11 -14.08 -12.37
C GLY A 97 -1.40 -13.37 -11.91
N ARG A 98 -1.56 -12.06 -12.16
CA ARG A 98 -2.76 -11.31 -11.77
C ARG A 98 -3.93 -11.40 -12.77
N GLY A 99 -3.73 -12.05 -13.91
CA GLY A 99 -4.74 -12.21 -14.95
C GLY A 99 -4.78 -11.07 -15.98
N PHE A 100 -5.35 -11.39 -17.15
CA PHE A 100 -5.43 -10.49 -18.29
C PHE A 100 -6.21 -9.19 -18.02
N PRO A 101 -7.39 -9.21 -17.34
CA PRO A 101 -8.14 -7.97 -17.07
C PRO A 101 -7.35 -6.95 -16.25
N ILE A 102 -6.57 -7.42 -15.26
CA ILE A 102 -5.73 -6.53 -14.43
C ILE A 102 -4.56 -5.97 -15.23
N LEU A 103 -3.97 -6.76 -16.14
CA LEU A 103 -2.92 -6.28 -17.03
C LEU A 103 -3.45 -5.17 -17.96
N VAL A 104 -4.63 -5.37 -18.57
CA VAL A 104 -5.28 -4.36 -19.42
C VAL A 104 -5.56 -3.09 -18.60
N TYR A 105 -6.15 -3.24 -17.42
CA TYR A 105 -6.42 -2.11 -16.53
C TYR A 105 -5.14 -1.30 -16.21
N ASN A 106 -4.06 -1.96 -15.78
CA ASN A 106 -2.79 -1.30 -15.49
C ASN A 106 -2.19 -0.62 -16.73
N THR A 107 -2.31 -1.26 -17.90
CA THR A 107 -1.83 -0.72 -19.16
C THR A 107 -2.58 0.55 -19.56
N LEU A 108 -3.91 0.58 -19.38
CA LEU A 108 -4.73 1.73 -19.68
C LEU A 108 -4.53 2.87 -18.66
N MET A 109 -4.51 2.56 -17.36
CA MET A 109 -4.28 3.57 -16.32
C MET A 109 -2.95 4.30 -16.47
N THR A 110 -1.92 3.59 -16.95
CA THR A 110 -0.60 4.18 -17.18
C THR A 110 -0.48 4.76 -18.59
N GLY A 111 -1.04 4.10 -19.60
CA GLY A 111 -0.87 4.45 -21.01
C GLY A 111 -1.72 5.64 -21.45
N ILE A 112 -2.94 5.81 -20.95
CA ILE A 112 -3.81 6.94 -21.31
C ILE A 112 -3.15 8.28 -20.97
N PRO A 113 -2.62 8.50 -19.74
CA PRO A 113 -1.87 9.72 -19.44
C PRO A 113 -0.70 9.96 -20.39
N VAL A 114 0.05 8.92 -20.77
CA VAL A 114 1.15 9.02 -21.73
C VAL A 114 0.64 9.43 -23.12
N LEU A 115 -0.47 8.84 -23.59
CA LEU A 115 -1.08 9.17 -24.89
C LEU A 115 -1.49 10.63 -24.98
N VAL A 116 -2.05 11.21 -23.91
CA VAL A 116 -2.40 12.63 -23.88
C VAL A 116 -1.22 13.58 -23.63
N GLY A 117 -0.02 13.03 -23.41
CA GLY A 117 1.22 13.81 -23.29
C GLY A 117 1.59 14.22 -21.87
N ALA A 118 0.93 13.67 -20.86
CA ALA A 118 1.29 13.93 -19.47
C ALA A 118 2.64 13.30 -19.10
N LYS A 119 3.40 13.99 -18.23
CA LYS A 119 4.61 13.42 -17.61
C LYS A 119 4.18 12.45 -16.52
N VAL A 120 4.38 11.15 -16.71
CA VAL A 120 3.94 10.11 -15.76
C VAL A 120 5.12 9.55 -14.97
N ILE A 121 4.98 9.48 -13.67
CA ILE A 121 5.93 8.85 -12.75
C ILE A 121 5.22 7.74 -12.00
N LYS A 122 5.76 6.53 -12.02
CA LYS A 122 5.33 5.47 -11.11
C LYS A 122 6.10 5.59 -9.80
N CYS A 123 5.38 5.76 -8.69
CA CYS A 123 5.98 5.95 -7.37
C CYS A 123 5.87 4.69 -6.52
N SER A 124 7.01 4.23 -5.97
CA SER A 124 7.10 3.12 -5.01
C SER A 124 6.34 1.86 -5.43
N GLN A 125 6.44 1.46 -6.70
CA GLN A 125 5.71 0.30 -7.21
C GLN A 125 6.57 -0.96 -7.28
N ALA A 126 5.94 -2.11 -6.98
CA ALA A 126 6.48 -3.42 -7.34
C ALA A 126 6.03 -3.80 -8.75
N LEU A 127 6.99 -4.12 -9.62
CA LEU A 127 6.80 -4.51 -11.00
C LEU A 127 7.64 -5.76 -11.34
N GLY A 128 7.21 -6.52 -12.34
CA GLY A 128 7.92 -7.70 -12.82
C GLY A 128 7.50 -9.00 -12.12
N PRO A 129 8.19 -10.10 -12.46
CA PRO A 129 9.41 -10.24 -13.25
C PRO A 129 9.26 -10.15 -14.78
N PHE A 130 8.08 -9.98 -15.37
CA PHE A 130 7.80 -9.90 -16.80
C PHE A 130 8.12 -11.19 -17.60
N ASN A 131 7.95 -12.35 -16.99
CA ASN A 131 8.20 -13.65 -17.63
C ASN A 131 7.14 -13.97 -18.69
N LYS A 132 5.87 -13.57 -18.44
CA LYS A 132 4.78 -13.81 -19.38
C LYS A 132 4.87 -12.86 -20.58
N PRO A 133 4.69 -13.38 -21.83
CA PRO A 133 4.85 -12.60 -23.05
C PRO A 133 3.98 -11.33 -23.08
N LEU A 134 2.71 -11.42 -22.67
CA LEU A 134 1.79 -10.28 -22.66
C LEU A 134 2.20 -9.21 -21.61
N THR A 135 2.61 -9.63 -20.41
CA THR A 135 3.10 -8.69 -19.37
C THR A 135 4.36 -7.98 -19.86
N ARG A 136 5.30 -8.74 -20.48
CA ARG A 136 6.53 -8.20 -21.04
C ARG A 136 6.27 -7.23 -22.19
N LEU A 137 5.33 -7.56 -23.09
CA LEU A 137 4.95 -6.68 -24.20
C LEU A 137 4.35 -5.36 -23.67
N ALA A 138 3.39 -5.44 -22.76
CA ALA A 138 2.77 -4.27 -22.16
C ALA A 138 3.79 -3.40 -21.42
N ALA A 139 4.70 -4.00 -20.64
CA ALA A 139 5.77 -3.30 -19.97
C ALA A 139 6.71 -2.59 -20.94
N ARG A 140 7.16 -3.26 -22.01
CA ARG A 140 8.02 -2.69 -23.06
C ARG A 140 7.35 -1.56 -23.85
N LEU A 141 6.03 -1.63 -24.03
CA LEU A 141 5.28 -0.59 -24.73
C LEU A 141 5.05 0.65 -23.87
N VAL A 142 4.86 0.49 -22.56
CA VAL A 142 4.43 1.59 -21.69
C VAL A 142 5.58 2.18 -20.89
N LEU A 143 6.34 1.35 -20.16
CA LEU A 143 7.31 1.82 -19.17
C LEU A 143 8.42 2.74 -19.74
N PRO A 144 8.99 2.51 -20.95
CA PRO A 144 10.00 3.40 -21.52
C PRO A 144 9.50 4.82 -21.85
N ARG A 145 8.16 4.99 -21.93
CA ARG A 145 7.53 6.28 -22.24
C ARG A 145 7.25 7.13 -21.00
N LEU A 146 7.48 6.58 -19.82
CA LEU A 146 7.29 7.28 -18.56
C LEU A 146 8.44 8.26 -18.30
N ALA A 147 8.14 9.32 -17.56
CA ALA A 147 9.15 10.27 -17.12
C ALA A 147 10.15 9.57 -16.16
N ALA A 148 9.65 8.73 -15.25
CA ALA A 148 10.46 7.86 -14.42
C ALA A 148 9.63 6.71 -13.79
N VAL A 149 10.33 5.68 -13.28
CA VAL A 149 9.76 4.58 -12.49
C VAL A 149 10.56 4.44 -11.20
N CYS A 150 9.97 4.82 -10.08
CA CYS A 150 10.54 4.56 -8.77
C CYS A 150 10.20 3.11 -8.36
N ALA A 151 11.17 2.24 -8.51
CA ALA A 151 11.07 0.82 -8.18
C ALA A 151 11.06 0.63 -6.67
N ARG A 152 10.06 -0.05 -6.14
CA ARG A 152 10.05 -0.39 -4.73
C ARG A 152 10.92 -1.61 -4.48
N GLY A 153 12.08 -1.36 -3.87
CA GLY A 153 13.08 -2.36 -3.52
C GLY A 153 13.98 -2.78 -4.68
N HIS A 154 15.04 -3.49 -4.33
CA HIS A 154 16.09 -3.90 -5.24
C HIS A 154 15.61 -4.90 -6.31
N GLN A 155 14.77 -5.86 -5.92
CA GLN A 155 14.26 -6.86 -6.85
C GLN A 155 13.46 -6.25 -7.99
N THR A 156 12.58 -5.28 -7.69
CA THR A 156 11.83 -4.56 -8.73
C THR A 156 12.76 -3.75 -9.62
N TYR A 157 13.77 -3.10 -9.04
CA TYR A 157 14.77 -2.35 -9.80
C TYR A 157 15.52 -3.24 -10.79
N GLU A 158 15.96 -4.42 -10.37
CA GLU A 158 16.62 -5.40 -11.24
C GLU A 158 15.71 -5.88 -12.40
N HIS A 159 14.43 -6.14 -12.11
CA HIS A 159 13.48 -6.48 -13.17
C HIS A 159 13.36 -5.40 -14.25
N LEU A 160 13.37 -4.12 -13.83
CA LEU A 160 13.23 -2.96 -14.75
C LEU A 160 14.49 -2.73 -15.59
N ARG A 161 15.69 -3.05 -15.09
CA ARG A 161 16.95 -2.95 -15.85
C ARG A 161 16.94 -3.79 -17.13
N HIS A 162 16.14 -4.86 -17.17
CA HIS A 162 15.99 -5.71 -18.36
C HIS A 162 15.00 -5.16 -19.40
N ILE A 163 14.39 -3.98 -19.16
CA ILE A 163 13.52 -3.32 -20.13
C ILE A 163 14.23 -2.07 -20.67
N PRO A 164 14.67 -2.11 -21.94
CA PRO A 164 15.41 -0.97 -22.54
C PRO A 164 14.59 0.32 -22.51
N GLY A 165 15.25 1.44 -22.19
CA GLY A 165 14.66 2.77 -22.20
C GLY A 165 13.86 3.15 -20.94
N VAL A 166 13.73 2.27 -19.94
CA VAL A 166 13.10 2.58 -18.67
C VAL A 166 14.06 3.41 -17.80
N LYS A 167 13.58 4.55 -17.33
CA LYS A 167 14.28 5.40 -16.37
C LYS A 167 13.92 4.95 -14.94
N ALA A 168 14.57 3.88 -14.47
CA ALA A 168 14.32 3.31 -13.17
C ALA A 168 15.18 3.96 -12.08
N VAL A 169 14.58 4.21 -10.92
CA VAL A 169 15.24 4.67 -9.70
C VAL A 169 14.83 3.74 -8.56
N GLU A 170 15.78 3.15 -7.86
CA GLU A 170 15.48 2.35 -6.68
C GLU A 170 15.09 3.26 -5.52
N ALA A 171 13.93 2.99 -4.89
CA ALA A 171 13.38 3.77 -3.80
C ALA A 171 12.58 2.90 -2.84
N ALA A 172 12.56 3.26 -1.56
CA ALA A 172 11.68 2.64 -0.58
C ALA A 172 10.22 3.14 -0.76
N ASP A 173 9.29 2.45 -0.08
CA ASP A 173 7.87 2.80 -0.15
C ASP A 173 7.61 4.20 0.45
N LEU A 174 6.89 5.04 -0.29
CA LEU A 174 6.51 6.39 0.15
C LEU A 174 5.73 6.42 1.47
N ALA A 175 5.08 5.31 1.84
CA ALA A 175 4.37 5.23 3.10
C ALA A 175 5.30 5.36 4.33
N PHE A 176 6.62 5.16 4.18
CA PHE A 176 7.59 5.46 5.25
C PHE A 176 7.65 6.96 5.63
N LEU A 177 7.21 7.84 4.74
CA LEU A 177 7.22 9.30 4.95
C LEU A 177 5.94 9.83 5.60
N MET A 178 4.89 9.02 5.75
CA MET A 178 3.62 9.45 6.34
C MET A 178 3.81 9.82 7.81
N GLN A 179 3.40 11.02 8.19
CA GLN A 179 3.40 11.48 9.57
C GLN A 179 2.18 10.95 10.35
N VAL A 180 2.28 10.96 11.67
CA VAL A 180 1.16 10.68 12.57
C VAL A 180 0.76 12.00 13.23
N PRO A 181 -0.30 12.67 12.76
CA PRO A 181 -0.72 13.94 13.31
C PRO A 181 -1.32 13.79 14.71
N GLU A 182 -1.33 14.87 15.48
CA GLU A 182 -1.75 14.84 16.90
C GLU A 182 -3.23 14.47 17.09
N ASP A 183 -4.10 14.85 16.16
CA ASP A 183 -5.51 14.44 16.18
C ASP A 183 -5.66 12.91 16.02
N ALA A 184 -4.88 12.29 15.13
CA ALA A 184 -4.85 10.84 14.98
C ALA A 184 -4.31 10.11 16.23
N LYS A 185 -3.31 10.69 16.91
CA LYS A 185 -2.82 10.15 18.19
C LYS A 185 -3.87 10.22 19.28
N ARG A 186 -4.60 11.33 19.36
CA ARG A 186 -5.72 11.49 20.31
C ARG A 186 -6.84 10.49 20.02
N GLU A 187 -7.26 10.35 18.76
CA GLU A 187 -8.29 9.38 18.37
C GLU A 187 -7.83 7.94 18.70
N ALA A 188 -6.58 7.58 18.41
CA ALA A 188 -6.04 6.27 18.76
C ALA A 188 -6.05 6.03 20.27
N LEU A 189 -5.71 7.04 21.08
CA LEU A 189 -5.75 6.96 22.55
C LEU A 189 -7.17 6.70 23.05
N GLU A 190 -8.16 7.42 22.55
CA GLU A 190 -9.56 7.21 22.91
C GLU A 190 -10.05 5.81 22.52
N LEU A 191 -9.71 5.35 21.31
CA LEU A 191 -10.11 4.05 20.81
C LEU A 191 -9.52 2.88 21.61
N THR A 192 -8.30 3.05 22.12
CA THR A 192 -7.59 2.01 22.91
C THR A 192 -7.65 2.24 24.41
N ARG A 193 -8.43 3.23 24.89
CA ARG A 193 -8.49 3.62 26.30
C ARG A 193 -8.86 2.46 27.23
N ALA A 194 -9.84 1.65 26.83
CA ALA A 194 -10.32 0.53 27.63
C ALA A 194 -9.24 -0.55 27.84
N ILE A 195 -8.32 -0.72 26.89
CA ILE A 195 -7.30 -1.78 26.93
C ILE A 195 -5.93 -1.25 27.42
N GLY A 196 -5.72 0.07 27.42
CA GLY A 196 -4.47 0.71 27.90
C GLY A 196 -3.41 0.82 26.80
N ALA A 197 -2.14 0.91 27.21
CA ALA A 197 -1.00 1.11 26.30
C ALA A 197 -0.23 -0.19 25.98
N ASP A 198 -0.30 -1.19 26.88
CA ASP A 198 0.48 -2.42 26.77
C ASP A 198 -0.33 -3.52 26.08
N TYR A 199 -0.35 -3.49 24.76
CA TYR A 199 -1.07 -4.48 23.97
C TYR A 199 -0.28 -4.97 22.76
N VAL A 200 -0.63 -6.14 22.28
CA VAL A 200 -0.24 -6.67 20.97
C VAL A 200 -1.25 -6.17 19.93
N ALA A 201 -0.77 -5.46 18.92
CA ALA A 201 -1.60 -5.08 17.77
C ALA A 201 -1.69 -6.24 16.78
N LEU A 202 -2.90 -6.57 16.32
CA LEU A 202 -3.12 -7.67 15.38
C LEU A 202 -3.94 -7.20 14.18
N ALA A 203 -3.34 -7.29 12.97
CA ALA A 203 -3.98 -6.92 11.72
C ALA A 203 -3.94 -8.11 10.72
N PRO A 204 -4.91 -9.04 10.79
CA PRO A 204 -5.00 -10.17 9.88
C PRO A 204 -5.42 -9.73 8.47
N SER A 205 -5.33 -10.64 7.49
CA SER A 205 -5.68 -10.32 6.11
C SER A 205 -6.57 -11.37 5.47
N ALA A 206 -7.70 -10.93 4.93
CA ALA A 206 -8.59 -11.77 4.12
C ALA A 206 -7.87 -12.33 2.88
N VAL A 207 -6.86 -11.64 2.36
CA VAL A 207 -6.02 -12.16 1.26
C VAL A 207 -5.23 -13.38 1.70
N VAL A 208 -4.59 -13.34 2.87
CA VAL A 208 -3.84 -14.48 3.42
C VAL A 208 -4.77 -15.62 3.77
N ARG A 209 -5.95 -15.36 4.37
CA ARG A 209 -7.00 -16.36 4.57
C ARG A 209 -7.29 -17.14 3.28
N ASN A 210 -7.49 -16.44 2.15
CA ASN A 210 -7.78 -17.08 0.88
C ASN A 210 -6.61 -17.94 0.35
N TYR A 211 -5.35 -17.56 0.62
CA TYR A 211 -4.20 -18.40 0.28
C TYR A 211 -4.11 -19.64 1.18
N CYS A 212 -4.29 -19.48 2.48
CA CYS A 212 -4.30 -20.58 3.45
C CYS A 212 -5.40 -21.60 3.15
N GLN A 213 -6.60 -21.14 2.82
CA GLN A 213 -7.74 -22.00 2.46
C GLN A 213 -7.45 -22.89 1.27
N ARG A 214 -6.68 -22.42 0.26
CA ARG A 214 -6.29 -23.21 -0.92
C ARG A 214 -5.37 -24.39 -0.60
N ILE A 215 -4.67 -24.34 0.52
CA ILE A 215 -3.76 -25.40 0.99
C ILE A 215 -4.34 -26.15 2.20
N GLY A 216 -5.62 -25.94 2.52
CA GLY A 216 -6.29 -26.62 3.63
C GLY A 216 -5.93 -26.11 5.03
N LEU A 217 -5.29 -24.94 5.15
CA LEU A 217 -4.96 -24.32 6.44
C LEU A 217 -6.10 -23.40 6.90
N ASP A 218 -6.58 -23.65 8.12
CA ASP A 218 -7.58 -22.80 8.78
C ASP A 218 -6.91 -21.59 9.45
N TYR A 219 -6.79 -20.52 8.66
CA TYR A 219 -6.15 -19.28 9.10
C TYR A 219 -6.89 -18.56 10.25
N PRO A 220 -8.25 -18.43 10.23
CA PRO A 220 -8.99 -17.88 11.37
C PRO A 220 -8.70 -18.63 12.67
N ARG A 221 -8.81 -19.95 12.66
CA ARG A 221 -8.54 -20.80 13.81
C ARG A 221 -7.11 -20.64 14.33
N LEU A 222 -6.11 -20.62 13.45
CA LEU A 222 -4.71 -20.37 13.81
C LEU A 222 -4.54 -19.04 14.55
N VAL A 223 -5.20 -17.98 14.06
CA VAL A 223 -5.16 -16.66 14.70
C VAL A 223 -5.87 -16.68 16.05
N VAL A 224 -7.04 -17.35 16.16
CA VAL A 224 -7.77 -17.53 17.43
C VAL A 224 -6.88 -18.24 18.46
N GLU A 225 -6.29 -19.39 18.12
CA GLU A 225 -5.39 -20.13 19.01
C GLU A 225 -4.18 -19.29 19.45
N THR A 226 -3.65 -18.46 18.54
CA THR A 226 -2.55 -17.53 18.88
C THR A 226 -3.01 -16.49 19.88
N VAL A 227 -4.15 -15.83 19.65
CA VAL A 227 -4.69 -14.81 20.57
C VAL A 227 -5.03 -15.42 21.93
N ASP A 228 -5.64 -16.61 21.98
CA ASP A 228 -5.98 -17.29 23.23
C ASP A 228 -4.73 -17.61 24.06
N LYS A 229 -3.62 -18.02 23.44
CA LYS A 229 -2.34 -18.22 24.13
C LYS A 229 -1.78 -16.91 24.70
N LEU A 230 -1.89 -15.80 23.96
CA LEU A 230 -1.44 -14.49 24.42
C LEU A 230 -2.29 -14.00 25.60
N THR A 231 -3.61 -14.10 25.51
CA THR A 231 -4.51 -13.65 26.57
C THR A 231 -4.43 -14.53 27.81
N ALA A 232 -4.23 -15.85 27.66
CA ALA A 232 -3.95 -16.77 28.77
C ALA A 232 -2.64 -16.42 29.50
N ALA A 233 -1.66 -15.84 28.80
CA ALA A 233 -0.43 -15.29 29.41
C ALA A 233 -0.60 -13.87 29.98
N GLY A 234 -1.82 -13.33 30.02
CA GLY A 234 -2.12 -12.00 30.58
C GLY A 234 -1.87 -10.83 29.62
N LEU A 235 -1.54 -11.08 28.35
CA LEU A 235 -1.37 -10.05 27.36
C LEU A 235 -2.73 -9.57 26.83
N LYS A 236 -2.81 -8.28 26.50
CA LYS A 236 -3.97 -7.68 25.86
C LYS A 236 -3.76 -7.58 24.35
N VAL A 237 -4.83 -7.69 23.58
CA VAL A 237 -4.76 -7.66 22.12
C VAL A 237 -5.69 -6.56 21.57
N VAL A 238 -5.24 -5.81 20.58
CA VAL A 238 -6.09 -4.93 19.77
C VAL A 238 -6.16 -5.51 18.36
N LEU A 239 -7.32 -6.04 18.00
CA LEU A 239 -7.63 -6.64 16.71
C LEU A 239 -8.34 -5.62 15.82
N PHE A 240 -7.81 -5.38 14.62
CA PHE A 240 -8.40 -4.42 13.69
C PHE A 240 -8.20 -4.80 12.23
N PRO A 241 -9.19 -4.47 11.36
CA PRO A 241 -9.03 -4.58 9.92
C PRO A 241 -8.15 -3.45 9.40
N HIS A 242 -7.08 -3.78 8.69
CA HIS A 242 -6.24 -2.77 8.03
C HIS A 242 -6.78 -2.37 6.64
N SER A 243 -7.64 -3.19 6.05
CA SER A 243 -8.42 -2.90 4.85
C SER A 243 -9.88 -3.14 5.16
N TYR A 244 -10.69 -2.09 5.16
CA TYR A 244 -12.11 -2.16 5.50
C TYR A 244 -12.97 -1.63 4.35
N LYS A 245 -14.07 -2.32 4.05
CA LYS A 245 -15.03 -1.94 3.01
C LYS A 245 -16.44 -2.15 3.52
N GLU A 246 -17.11 -1.07 3.92
CA GLU A 246 -18.43 -1.13 4.53
C GLU A 246 -19.49 -1.82 3.66
N ASN A 247 -19.49 -1.56 2.36
CA ASN A 247 -20.53 -2.00 1.44
C ASN A 247 -20.13 -3.26 0.62
N GLU A 248 -18.96 -3.87 0.91
CA GLU A 248 -18.45 -5.04 0.19
C GLU A 248 -17.96 -6.11 1.18
N PRO A 249 -18.85 -6.74 1.99
CA PRO A 249 -18.44 -7.74 2.96
C PRO A 249 -17.73 -8.94 2.32
N GLU A 250 -18.15 -9.34 1.13
CA GLU A 250 -17.59 -10.47 0.37
C GLU A 250 -16.28 -10.11 -0.38
N SER A 251 -15.82 -8.87 -0.28
CA SER A 251 -14.60 -8.46 -0.96
C SER A 251 -13.37 -9.15 -0.38
N ARG A 252 -12.56 -9.76 -1.25
CA ARG A 252 -11.26 -10.35 -0.89
C ARG A 252 -10.28 -9.36 -0.25
N MET A 253 -10.58 -8.08 -0.33
CA MET A 253 -9.78 -7.00 0.24
C MET A 253 -10.35 -6.47 1.56
N ASN A 254 -11.49 -7.00 2.04
CA ASN A 254 -12.13 -6.57 3.28
C ASN A 254 -11.73 -7.50 4.44
N ASP A 255 -11.03 -6.96 5.43
CA ASP A 255 -10.59 -7.70 6.62
C ASP A 255 -11.63 -7.68 7.76
N GLY A 256 -12.63 -6.79 7.69
CA GLY A 256 -13.63 -6.63 8.75
C GLY A 256 -14.35 -7.94 9.12
N PRO A 257 -14.96 -8.67 8.15
CA PRO A 257 -15.59 -9.95 8.43
C PRO A 257 -14.66 -10.99 9.09
N LEU A 258 -13.38 -11.02 8.64
CA LEU A 258 -12.38 -11.91 9.23
C LEU A 258 -12.08 -11.54 10.69
N CYS A 259 -11.94 -10.24 11.00
CA CYS A 259 -11.70 -9.78 12.36
C CYS A 259 -12.88 -10.12 13.29
N ARG A 260 -14.13 -9.95 12.82
CA ARG A 260 -15.33 -10.36 13.58
C ARG A 260 -15.37 -11.87 13.82
N GLU A 261 -15.09 -12.67 12.80
CA GLU A 261 -15.03 -14.14 12.89
C GLU A 261 -14.00 -14.59 13.93
N ILE A 262 -12.79 -14.05 13.90
CA ILE A 262 -11.74 -14.34 14.87
C ILE A 262 -12.21 -13.96 16.28
N HIS A 263 -12.68 -12.71 16.47
CA HIS A 263 -13.08 -12.22 17.78
C HIS A 263 -14.22 -13.04 18.41
N SER A 264 -15.20 -13.47 17.61
CA SER A 264 -16.35 -14.26 18.10
C SER A 264 -15.98 -15.66 18.58
N GLN A 265 -14.80 -16.17 18.25
CA GLN A 265 -14.32 -17.50 18.60
C GLN A 265 -13.30 -17.49 19.75
N LEU A 266 -12.93 -16.31 20.28
CA LEU A 266 -11.95 -16.20 21.36
C LEU A 266 -12.48 -16.75 22.69
N ALA A 267 -11.63 -17.44 23.43
CA ALA A 267 -11.94 -17.91 24.77
C ALA A 267 -12.08 -16.77 25.79
N GLN A 268 -11.35 -15.68 25.62
CA GLN A 268 -11.35 -14.50 26.48
C GLN A 268 -11.54 -13.20 25.66
N PRO A 269 -12.75 -12.93 25.14
CA PRO A 269 -13.00 -11.80 24.26
C PRO A 269 -12.77 -10.43 24.95
N ASP A 270 -12.97 -10.33 26.27
CA ASP A 270 -12.74 -9.11 27.04
C ASP A 270 -11.26 -8.66 27.08
N SER A 271 -10.32 -9.59 26.85
CA SER A 271 -8.89 -9.32 26.74
C SER A 271 -8.46 -8.92 25.33
N CYS A 272 -9.40 -8.90 24.37
CA CYS A 272 -9.17 -8.54 22.98
C CYS A 272 -10.14 -7.43 22.53
N LEU A 273 -9.63 -6.21 22.33
CA LEU A 273 -10.41 -5.12 21.79
C LEU A 273 -10.54 -5.25 20.28
N LEU A 274 -11.76 -5.43 19.77
CA LEU A 274 -12.05 -5.39 18.34
C LEU A 274 -12.41 -3.97 17.89
N LEU A 275 -11.64 -3.42 16.95
CA LEU A 275 -11.96 -2.15 16.29
C LEU A 275 -12.63 -2.42 14.94
N ASP A 276 -13.92 -2.77 14.96
CA ASP A 276 -14.70 -3.18 13.77
C ASP A 276 -15.28 -1.98 13.01
N ARG A 277 -14.41 -1.17 12.43
CA ARG A 277 -14.81 -0.01 11.60
C ARG A 277 -13.70 0.44 10.65
N SER A 278 -14.10 1.25 9.67
CA SER A 278 -13.13 1.97 8.83
C SER A 278 -12.44 3.07 9.63
N LEU A 279 -11.12 3.03 9.68
CA LEU A 279 -10.30 4.03 10.35
C LEU A 279 -9.32 4.67 9.35
N PRO A 280 -9.06 5.98 9.48
CA PRO A 280 -8.04 6.64 8.66
C PRO A 280 -6.68 5.98 8.80
N PRO A 281 -5.85 5.94 7.75
CA PRO A 281 -4.51 5.35 7.80
C PRO A 281 -3.60 5.94 8.88
N SER A 282 -3.74 7.24 9.17
CA SER A 282 -3.02 7.93 10.25
C SER A 282 -3.41 7.42 11.64
N VAL A 283 -4.71 7.15 11.85
CA VAL A 283 -5.23 6.60 13.11
C VAL A 283 -4.78 5.14 13.28
N LEU A 284 -4.87 4.31 12.23
CA LEU A 284 -4.33 2.94 12.27
C LEU A 284 -2.84 2.93 12.60
N ARG A 285 -2.05 3.85 12.02
CA ARG A 285 -0.63 3.99 12.34
C ARG A 285 -0.41 4.42 13.79
N ALA A 286 -1.24 5.34 14.31
CA ALA A 286 -1.18 5.77 15.71
C ALA A 286 -1.52 4.62 16.68
N ILE A 287 -2.48 3.76 16.36
CA ILE A 287 -2.80 2.54 17.13
C ILE A 287 -1.59 1.59 17.12
N ILE A 288 -0.97 1.36 15.96
CA ILE A 288 0.24 0.53 15.85
C ILE A 288 1.38 1.14 16.67
N GLN A 289 1.61 2.46 16.59
CA GLN A 289 2.67 3.16 17.32
C GLN A 289 2.58 2.98 18.84
N ARG A 290 1.38 2.77 19.37
CA ARG A 290 1.13 2.58 20.82
C ARG A 290 1.29 1.12 21.26
N SER A 291 1.40 0.16 20.34
CA SER A 291 1.52 -1.25 20.69
C SER A 291 2.93 -1.65 21.09
N GLN A 292 3.05 -2.77 21.79
CA GLN A 292 4.33 -3.40 22.13
C GLN A 292 4.95 -4.09 20.90
N VAL A 293 4.09 -4.74 20.11
CA VAL A 293 4.44 -5.44 18.88
C VAL A 293 3.25 -5.46 17.94
N LEU A 294 3.50 -5.42 16.64
CA LEU A 294 2.48 -5.68 15.62
C LEU A 294 2.63 -7.09 15.06
N VAL A 295 1.53 -7.82 14.99
CA VAL A 295 1.42 -9.07 14.21
C VAL A 295 0.52 -8.80 13.01
N THR A 296 1.01 -9.00 11.78
CA THR A 296 0.22 -8.59 10.61
C THR A 296 0.47 -9.44 9.37
N SER A 297 -0.57 -9.50 8.53
CA SER A 297 -0.50 -10.01 7.16
C SER A 297 -0.68 -8.88 6.11
N ARG A 298 -0.64 -7.61 6.54
CA ARG A 298 -0.83 -6.44 5.67
C ARG A 298 0.45 -5.64 5.50
N PHE A 299 0.85 -5.44 4.24
CA PHE A 299 2.11 -4.78 3.88
C PHE A 299 2.23 -3.37 4.48
N HIS A 300 1.21 -2.51 4.32
CA HIS A 300 1.28 -1.16 4.86
C HIS A 300 1.12 -1.08 6.38
N ALA A 301 0.57 -2.11 7.04
CA ALA A 301 0.62 -2.22 8.50
C ALA A 301 2.06 -2.50 8.97
N MET A 302 2.79 -3.40 8.29
CA MET A 302 4.22 -3.62 8.51
C MET A 302 5.02 -2.32 8.34
N ILE A 303 4.80 -1.58 7.22
CA ILE A 303 5.45 -0.28 7.01
C ILE A 303 5.11 0.70 8.15
N SER A 304 3.87 0.69 8.64
CA SER A 304 3.45 1.55 9.76
C SER A 304 4.22 1.22 11.04
N ALA A 305 4.39 -0.06 11.37
CA ALA A 305 5.18 -0.49 12.53
C ALA A 305 6.64 -0.07 12.40
N LEU A 306 7.29 -0.41 11.28
CA LEU A 306 8.68 -0.02 11.03
C LEU A 306 8.88 1.51 11.06
N SER A 307 7.93 2.28 10.51
CA SER A 307 8.00 3.75 10.48
C SER A 307 7.86 4.39 11.86
N THR A 308 7.28 3.68 12.82
CA THR A 308 7.04 4.14 14.20
C THR A 308 7.87 3.36 15.23
N GLU A 309 8.90 2.65 14.75
CA GLU A 309 9.89 1.91 15.56
C GLU A 309 9.27 0.78 16.41
N VAL A 310 8.12 0.26 15.98
CA VAL A 310 7.43 -0.86 16.65
C VAL A 310 7.90 -2.18 16.06
N PRO A 311 8.36 -3.14 16.88
CA PRO A 311 8.66 -4.49 16.44
C PRO A 311 7.49 -5.13 15.70
N VAL A 312 7.77 -5.91 14.66
CA VAL A 312 6.71 -6.49 13.83
C VAL A 312 6.99 -7.92 13.43
N ILE A 313 5.96 -8.75 13.51
CA ILE A 313 5.91 -10.11 12.97
C ILE A 313 4.99 -10.12 11.76
N VAL A 314 5.45 -10.70 10.67
CA VAL A 314 4.73 -10.72 9.40
C VAL A 314 4.32 -12.12 9.01
N MET A 315 3.03 -12.33 8.79
CA MET A 315 2.47 -13.52 8.15
C MET A 315 2.28 -13.22 6.67
N GLY A 316 3.34 -13.43 5.87
CA GLY A 316 3.42 -12.97 4.50
C GLY A 316 2.99 -14.00 3.45
N TRP A 317 2.57 -13.51 2.28
CA TRP A 317 2.25 -14.33 1.10
C TRP A 317 3.13 -14.01 -0.11
N SER A 318 4.09 -13.09 0.04
CA SER A 318 4.91 -12.57 -1.06
C SER A 318 6.29 -12.17 -0.55
N HIS A 319 7.32 -12.36 -1.38
CA HIS A 319 8.70 -12.01 -1.12
C HIS A 319 8.93 -10.53 -0.72
N LYS A 320 8.03 -9.62 -1.12
CA LYS A 320 8.12 -8.18 -0.79
C LYS A 320 8.18 -7.87 0.70
N TYR A 321 7.62 -8.75 1.55
CA TYR A 321 7.70 -8.59 3.00
C TYR A 321 9.11 -8.90 3.48
N ALA A 322 9.67 -10.02 3.02
CA ALA A 322 11.02 -10.43 3.37
C ALA A 322 12.06 -9.41 2.89
N GLU A 323 11.89 -8.84 1.69
CA GLU A 323 12.78 -7.81 1.15
C GLU A 323 12.85 -6.58 2.08
N VAL A 324 11.69 -6.05 2.52
CA VAL A 324 11.68 -4.90 3.44
C VAL A 324 12.20 -5.29 4.81
N MET A 325 11.78 -6.43 5.37
CA MET A 325 12.20 -6.86 6.70
C MET A 325 13.70 -7.14 6.76
N SER A 326 14.31 -7.67 5.69
CA SER A 326 15.77 -7.89 5.62
C SER A 326 16.58 -6.59 5.62
N GLU A 327 16.05 -5.49 5.07
CA GLU A 327 16.68 -4.17 5.16
C GLU A 327 16.85 -3.72 6.64
N PHE A 328 15.97 -4.20 7.53
CA PHE A 328 16.02 -3.91 8.97
C PHE A 328 16.70 -5.03 9.79
N GLY A 329 17.19 -6.11 9.16
CA GLY A 329 17.75 -7.29 9.83
C GLY A 329 16.72 -8.02 10.68
N LEU A 330 15.47 -8.14 10.17
CA LEU A 330 14.31 -8.71 10.85
C LEU A 330 13.66 -9.83 10.01
N GLU A 331 14.40 -10.43 9.09
CA GLU A 331 13.90 -11.51 8.21
C GLU A 331 13.41 -12.74 8.98
N GLU A 332 13.95 -12.98 10.17
CA GLU A 332 13.54 -14.09 11.06
C GLU A 332 12.10 -13.96 11.56
N PHE A 333 11.51 -12.76 11.50
CA PHE A 333 10.12 -12.50 11.90
C PHE A 333 9.15 -12.49 10.71
N VAL A 334 9.55 -13.05 9.57
CA VAL A 334 8.69 -13.21 8.39
C VAL A 334 8.31 -14.66 8.20
N TYR A 335 7.05 -14.96 8.40
CA TYR A 335 6.48 -16.30 8.23
C TYR A 335 5.74 -16.39 6.90
N GLN A 336 6.04 -17.43 6.12
CA GLN A 336 5.27 -17.75 4.92
C GLN A 336 3.91 -18.33 5.30
N TYR A 337 2.84 -17.93 4.62
CA TYR A 337 1.49 -18.41 4.91
C TYR A 337 1.35 -19.94 4.91
N SER A 338 2.17 -20.64 4.12
CA SER A 338 2.18 -22.10 4.02
C SER A 338 2.85 -22.82 5.20
N ALA A 339 3.59 -22.09 6.03
CA ALA A 339 4.31 -22.61 7.21
C ALA A 339 3.81 -21.97 8.52
N LEU A 340 2.58 -21.43 8.52
CA LEU A 340 1.99 -20.83 9.71
C LEU A 340 1.57 -21.91 10.71
N ASP A 341 1.93 -21.69 11.97
CA ASP A 341 1.63 -22.52 13.11
C ASP A 341 1.42 -21.63 14.34
N SER A 342 0.35 -21.88 15.11
CA SER A 342 -0.02 -21.04 16.26
C SER A 342 0.98 -21.11 17.40
N GLU A 343 1.66 -22.26 17.57
CA GLU A 343 2.69 -22.43 18.61
C GLU A 343 3.92 -21.61 18.30
N HIS A 344 4.50 -21.79 17.10
CA HIS A 344 5.66 -21.02 16.67
C HIS A 344 5.37 -19.51 16.62
N LEU A 345 4.16 -19.13 16.18
CA LEU A 345 3.78 -17.73 16.11
C LEU A 345 3.71 -17.09 17.51
N SER A 346 3.06 -17.76 18.47
CA SER A 346 2.98 -17.28 19.86
C SER A 346 4.36 -17.21 20.53
N GLN A 347 5.20 -18.23 20.35
CA GLN A 347 6.58 -18.23 20.87
C GLN A 347 7.41 -17.07 20.28
N SER A 348 7.24 -16.78 18.99
CA SER A 348 7.91 -15.63 18.36
C SER A 348 7.41 -14.29 18.89
N ILE A 349 6.12 -14.18 19.22
CA ILE A 349 5.57 -12.99 19.86
C ILE A 349 6.17 -12.82 21.26
N PHE A 350 6.25 -13.86 22.06
CA PHE A 350 6.89 -13.79 23.39
C PHE A 350 8.37 -13.43 23.29
N ARG A 351 9.11 -14.02 22.32
CA ARG A 351 10.51 -13.71 22.09
C ARG A 351 10.71 -12.24 21.71
N ILE A 352 9.95 -11.73 20.75
CA ILE A 352 10.09 -10.34 20.31
C ILE A 352 9.67 -9.34 21.39
N LEU A 353 8.74 -9.70 22.28
CA LEU A 353 8.37 -8.91 23.44
C LEU A 353 9.50 -8.86 24.48
N ALA A 354 10.17 -9.98 24.73
CA ALA A 354 11.34 -10.04 25.61
C ALA A 354 12.52 -9.21 25.06
N ASP A 355 12.72 -9.24 23.74
CA ASP A 355 13.81 -8.53 23.06
C ASP A 355 13.37 -7.18 22.45
N ARG A 356 12.22 -6.64 22.89
CA ARG A 356 11.55 -5.50 22.28
C ARG A 356 12.47 -4.31 22.02
N ASP A 357 13.24 -3.91 23.02
CA ASP A 357 14.10 -2.73 22.93
C ASP A 357 15.27 -2.95 21.96
N VAL A 358 15.78 -4.18 21.88
CA VAL A 358 16.85 -4.58 20.94
C VAL A 358 16.31 -4.51 19.49
N VAL A 359 15.11 -5.06 19.27
CA VAL A 359 14.48 -5.04 17.94
C VAL A 359 14.11 -3.60 17.54
N ALA A 360 13.54 -2.81 18.46
CA ALA A 360 13.22 -1.41 18.22
C ALA A 360 14.50 -0.59 17.90
N ALA A 361 15.63 -0.87 18.56
CA ALA A 361 16.91 -0.22 18.27
C ALA A 361 17.43 -0.55 16.86
N LYS A 362 17.29 -1.81 16.39
CA LYS A 362 17.62 -2.18 14.99
C LYS A 362 16.77 -1.35 14.02
N ILE A 363 15.45 -1.26 14.25
CA ILE A 363 14.54 -0.48 13.41
C ILE A 363 14.95 0.99 13.40
N ARG A 364 15.19 1.59 14.57
CA ARG A 364 15.59 2.99 14.73
C ARG A 364 16.87 3.32 13.98
N THR A 365 17.84 2.41 13.99
CA THR A 365 19.12 2.59 13.31
C THR A 365 18.96 2.63 11.79
N GLN A 366 18.11 1.77 11.22
CA GLN A 366 17.93 1.64 9.78
C GLN A 366 16.91 2.64 9.21
N LEU A 367 15.90 3.03 9.97
CA LEU A 367 14.78 3.87 9.53
C LEU A 367 15.20 5.16 8.81
N PRO A 368 16.24 5.93 9.26
CA PRO A 368 16.69 7.13 8.54
C PRO A 368 17.17 6.83 7.11
N ASN A 369 17.82 5.69 6.88
CA ASN A 369 18.28 5.27 5.55
C ASN A 369 17.08 4.95 4.65
N THR A 370 16.10 4.21 5.17
CA THR A 370 14.87 3.85 4.46
C THR A 370 14.05 5.10 4.14
N LYS A 371 13.93 6.07 5.05
CA LYS A 371 13.27 7.35 4.78
C LYS A 371 13.99 8.16 3.70
N ARG A 372 15.32 8.21 3.72
CA ARG A 372 16.10 8.84 2.63
C ARG A 372 15.85 8.15 1.27
N SER A 373 15.80 6.83 1.27
CA SER A 373 15.46 6.07 0.07
C SER A 373 14.03 6.39 -0.41
N ALA A 374 13.05 6.49 0.48
CA ALA A 374 11.68 6.88 0.14
C ALA A 374 11.61 8.31 -0.43
N MET A 375 12.42 9.25 0.07
CA MET A 375 12.50 10.62 -0.45
C MET A 375 12.95 10.68 -1.91
N ARG A 376 13.69 9.70 -2.43
CA ARG A 376 14.05 9.65 -3.86
C ARG A 376 12.85 9.74 -4.79
N ASN A 377 11.67 9.23 -4.36
CA ASN A 377 10.43 9.42 -5.14
C ASN A 377 10.10 10.91 -5.31
N VAL A 378 10.22 11.69 -4.24
CA VAL A 378 9.95 13.15 -4.23
C VAL A 378 10.98 13.88 -5.07
N ASP A 379 12.27 13.54 -4.95
CA ASP A 379 13.35 14.13 -5.73
C ASP A 379 13.18 13.85 -7.23
N VAL A 380 12.67 12.68 -7.60
CA VAL A 380 12.32 12.36 -9.01
C VAL A 380 11.18 13.24 -9.50
N VAL A 381 10.15 13.46 -8.70
CA VAL A 381 9.03 14.36 -9.05
C VAL A 381 9.55 15.78 -9.29
N GLU A 382 10.38 16.30 -8.37
CA GLU A 382 10.95 17.64 -8.48
C GLU A 382 11.75 17.82 -9.77
N ARG A 383 12.65 16.88 -10.10
CA ARG A 383 13.42 16.91 -11.35
C ARG A 383 12.53 16.90 -12.59
N VAL A 384 11.48 16.09 -12.60
CA VAL A 384 10.56 16.01 -13.75
C VAL A 384 9.73 17.29 -13.89
N VAL A 385 9.31 17.91 -12.80
CA VAL A 385 8.54 19.16 -12.81
C VAL A 385 9.43 20.33 -13.23
N SER A 386 10.63 20.46 -12.63
CA SER A 386 11.57 21.54 -12.95
C SER A 386 12.21 21.42 -14.32
N GLY A 387 12.13 20.25 -14.97
CA GLY A 387 12.77 20.01 -16.27
C GLY A 387 14.29 19.79 -16.18
N ALA A 388 14.79 19.47 -14.97
CA ALA A 388 16.22 19.26 -14.69
C ALA A 388 16.69 17.85 -14.99
#